data_50c1e208e958150651156c63d735ab7b
#
_entry.id   50c1e208e958150651156c63d735ab7b
#
_cell.length_a   1.000
_cell.length_b   1.000
_cell.length_c   1.000
_cell.angle_alpha   90.00
_cell.angle_beta   90.00
_cell.angle_gamma   90.00
#
_symmetry.space_group_name_H-M   'P 1'
#
loop_
_entity.id
_entity.type
_entity.pdbx_description
1 polymer ?
#
loop_
_entity_poly.entity_id
_entity_poly.type
_entity_poly.pdbx_seq_one_letter_code
_entity_poly.pdbx_strand_id
1 'polypeptide(L)'
;MMSRSIRAEITIQAEPHRVWEILTRFEEYPEWNPFIIRAQGVPRTGERLTLTMKLGKRPMTFRPTVLEASENQSLEWLGRLGTPGIFDGQHRFELNPLPGGGTHLIQSEIFSGLLVPLMPKLLDNPQESFRRLNEALAHRAEEN
;
A
#
# COMPACT_ATOMS: atom_id res chain seq x y z
N MET A 1 16.04 5.34 16.92
CA MET A 1 14.88 4.46 16.71
C MET A 1 15.17 3.50 15.58
N MET A 2 14.87 2.23 15.78
CA MET A 2 15.08 1.23 14.73
C MET A 2 14.03 1.37 13.65
N SER A 3 14.44 1.21 12.40
CA SER A 3 13.52 1.23 11.27
C SER A 3 13.97 0.23 10.20
N ARG A 4 13.02 -0.16 9.35
CA ARG A 4 13.29 -1.06 8.24
C ARG A 4 12.39 -0.65 7.08
N SER A 5 12.97 -0.64 5.88
CA SER A 5 12.24 -0.24 4.66
C SER A 5 12.06 -1.42 3.74
N ILE A 6 10.91 -1.44 3.08
CA ILE A 6 10.60 -2.42 2.03
C ILE A 6 10.16 -1.62 0.81
N ARG A 7 10.55 -2.06 -0.38
CA ARG A 7 10.24 -1.36 -1.61
C ARG A 7 10.04 -2.36 -2.75
N ALA A 8 9.01 -2.12 -3.56
CA ALA A 8 8.74 -2.88 -4.77
C ALA A 8 8.32 -1.92 -5.87
N GLU A 9 8.82 -2.14 -7.08
CA GLU A 9 8.57 -1.26 -8.22
C GLU A 9 8.06 -2.07 -9.40
N ILE A 10 7.24 -1.43 -10.25
CA ILE A 10 6.75 -2.05 -11.47
C ILE A 10 6.43 -0.96 -12.50
N THR A 11 6.58 -1.30 -13.78
CA THR A 11 6.13 -0.46 -14.88
C THR A 11 4.76 -0.95 -15.32
N ILE A 12 3.79 -0.03 -15.38
CA ILE A 12 2.41 -0.32 -15.75
C ILE A 12 2.11 0.34 -17.09
N GLN A 13 1.54 -0.42 -18.02
CA GLN A 13 1.17 0.09 -19.35
C GLN A 13 -0.22 0.75 -19.29
N ALA A 14 -0.35 1.71 -18.40
CA ALA A 14 -1.55 2.52 -18.24
C ALA A 14 -1.16 3.86 -17.64
N GLU A 15 -1.92 4.90 -17.97
CA GLU A 15 -1.61 6.25 -17.49
C GLU A 15 -1.85 6.38 -15.98
N PRO A 16 -1.17 7.34 -15.33
CA PRO A 16 -1.31 7.53 -13.88
C PRO A 16 -2.75 7.72 -13.40
N HIS A 17 -3.60 8.40 -14.15
CA HIS A 17 -4.99 8.60 -13.71
C HIS A 17 -5.75 7.27 -13.64
N ARG A 18 -5.45 6.33 -14.53
CA ARG A 18 -6.08 5.01 -14.50
C ARG A 18 -5.60 4.20 -13.30
N VAL A 19 -4.30 4.23 -13.04
CA VAL A 19 -3.71 3.55 -11.88
C VAL A 19 -4.26 4.15 -10.59
N TRP A 20 -4.34 5.47 -10.51
CA TRP A 20 -4.88 6.18 -9.35
C TRP A 20 -6.34 5.79 -9.09
N GLU A 21 -7.15 5.73 -10.12
CA GLU A 21 -8.55 5.36 -10.02
C GLU A 21 -8.72 3.98 -9.36
N ILE A 22 -7.93 3.01 -9.80
CA ILE A 22 -8.00 1.65 -9.24
C ILE A 22 -7.47 1.63 -7.81
N LEU A 23 -6.36 2.33 -7.56
CA LEU A 23 -5.71 2.39 -6.26
C LEU A 23 -6.61 3.03 -5.19
N THR A 24 -7.46 3.97 -5.58
CA THR A 24 -8.30 4.71 -4.63
C THR A 24 -9.75 4.21 -4.56
N ARG A 25 -10.15 3.29 -5.43
CA ARG A 25 -11.46 2.65 -5.32
C ARG A 25 -11.39 1.49 -4.34
N PHE A 26 -11.34 1.83 -3.07
CA PHE A 26 -11.14 0.86 -1.99
C PHE A 26 -12.20 -0.23 -1.97
N GLU A 27 -13.44 0.09 -2.32
CA GLU A 27 -14.54 -0.88 -2.30
C GLU A 27 -14.35 -2.02 -3.31
N GLU A 28 -13.49 -1.84 -4.30
CA GLU A 28 -13.20 -2.87 -5.30
C GLU A 28 -11.98 -3.73 -4.97
N TYR A 29 -11.27 -3.44 -3.89
CA TYR A 29 -10.08 -4.21 -3.51
C TYR A 29 -10.31 -5.71 -3.41
N PRO A 30 -11.45 -6.21 -2.90
CA PRO A 30 -11.69 -7.66 -2.88
C PRO A 30 -11.65 -8.33 -4.25
N GLU A 31 -11.87 -7.55 -5.32
CA GLU A 31 -11.90 -8.10 -6.69
C GLU A 31 -10.52 -8.34 -7.27
N TRP A 32 -9.48 -7.66 -6.77
CA TRP A 32 -8.17 -7.75 -7.43
C TRP A 32 -6.97 -7.76 -6.48
N ASN A 33 -7.09 -7.18 -5.28
CA ASN A 33 -5.93 -6.99 -4.40
C ASN A 33 -5.65 -8.23 -3.56
N PRO A 34 -4.50 -8.91 -3.76
CA PRO A 34 -4.20 -10.15 -3.03
C PRO A 34 -3.63 -9.91 -1.63
N PHE A 35 -3.27 -8.67 -1.30
CA PHE A 35 -2.63 -8.31 -0.04
C PHE A 35 -3.57 -7.53 0.87
N ILE A 36 -4.09 -6.41 0.38
CA ILE A 36 -5.10 -5.62 1.10
C ILE A 36 -6.46 -6.12 0.61
N ILE A 37 -6.96 -7.16 1.26
CA ILE A 37 -8.13 -7.89 0.78
C ILE A 37 -9.45 -7.15 1.01
N ARG A 38 -9.42 -6.09 1.82
CA ARG A 38 -10.57 -5.27 2.10
C ARG A 38 -10.11 -3.88 2.47
N ALA A 39 -10.79 -2.86 1.96
CA ALA A 39 -10.46 -1.48 2.24
C ALA A 39 -11.70 -0.61 2.24
N GLN A 40 -11.78 0.33 3.18
CA GLN A 40 -12.88 1.27 3.30
C GLN A 40 -12.35 2.62 3.72
N GLY A 41 -13.01 3.69 3.29
CA GLY A 41 -12.67 5.04 3.69
C GLY A 41 -12.55 5.96 2.49
N VAL A 42 -12.16 7.19 2.77
CA VAL A 42 -12.01 8.24 1.77
C VAL A 42 -10.52 8.52 1.57
N PRO A 43 -10.00 8.49 0.34
CA PRO A 43 -8.58 8.77 0.08
C PRO A 43 -8.28 10.26 0.15
N ARG A 44 -8.28 10.81 1.34
CA ARG A 44 -8.07 12.23 1.59
C ARG A 44 -7.24 12.40 2.87
N THR A 45 -6.28 13.33 2.82
CA THR A 45 -5.39 13.64 3.95
C THR A 45 -6.20 13.86 5.23
N GLY A 46 -5.78 13.19 6.29
CA GLY A 46 -6.42 13.27 7.60
C GLY A 46 -7.50 12.26 7.86
N GLU A 47 -8.03 11.60 6.82
CA GLU A 47 -9.07 10.60 6.95
C GLU A 47 -8.49 9.26 7.42
N ARG A 48 -9.27 8.52 8.19
CA ARG A 48 -8.87 7.17 8.62
C ARG A 48 -9.49 6.14 7.69
N LEU A 49 -8.66 5.21 7.27
CA LEU A 49 -9.10 4.07 6.47
C LEU A 49 -9.30 2.86 7.38
N THR A 50 -10.06 1.87 6.90
CA THR A 50 -10.14 0.55 7.53
C THR A 50 -9.63 -0.45 6.51
N LEU A 51 -8.48 -1.06 6.80
CA LEU A 51 -7.81 -1.99 5.88
C LEU A 51 -7.66 -3.35 6.52
N THR A 52 -8.01 -4.41 5.78
CA THR A 52 -7.76 -5.79 6.20
C THR A 52 -6.66 -6.35 5.31
N MET A 53 -5.56 -6.77 5.92
CA MET A 53 -4.36 -7.20 5.22
C MET A 53 -3.95 -8.60 5.59
N LYS A 54 -3.35 -9.31 4.62
CA LYS A 54 -2.74 -10.62 4.84
C LYS A 54 -1.27 -10.45 5.18
N LEU A 55 -0.96 -10.10 6.43
CA LEU A 55 0.41 -9.87 6.88
C LEU A 55 1.06 -11.13 7.45
N GLY A 56 0.29 -12.05 7.97
CA GLY A 56 0.76 -13.30 8.53
C GLY A 56 -0.21 -14.42 8.20
N LYS A 57 -0.36 -15.37 9.12
CA LYS A 57 -1.25 -16.52 8.91
C LYS A 57 -2.72 -16.14 8.87
N ARG A 58 -3.08 -15.04 9.53
CA ARG A 58 -4.47 -14.57 9.61
C ARG A 58 -4.56 -13.14 9.12
N PRO A 59 -5.66 -12.79 8.45
CA PRO A 59 -5.88 -11.39 8.08
C PRO A 59 -5.97 -10.54 9.35
N MET A 60 -5.44 -9.32 9.26
CA MET A 60 -5.49 -8.35 10.35
C MET A 60 -6.08 -7.05 9.84
N THR A 61 -6.87 -6.39 10.69
CA THR A 61 -7.52 -5.13 10.34
C THR A 61 -6.81 -3.98 11.04
N PHE A 62 -6.48 -2.95 10.25
CA PHE A 62 -5.82 -1.73 10.72
C PHE A 62 -6.64 -0.52 10.34
N ARG A 63 -6.44 0.57 11.06
CA ARG A 63 -7.12 1.85 10.79
C ARG A 63 -6.10 2.97 10.61
N PRO A 64 -5.36 2.95 9.50
CA PRO A 64 -4.34 3.96 9.25
C PRO A 64 -4.94 5.32 8.93
N THR A 65 -4.14 6.35 9.18
CA THR A 65 -4.49 7.71 8.82
C THR A 65 -3.83 8.07 7.50
N VAL A 66 -4.58 8.64 6.58
CA VAL A 66 -4.03 9.11 5.30
C VAL A 66 -3.16 10.33 5.56
N LEU A 67 -1.89 10.26 5.20
CA LEU A 67 -0.95 11.37 5.33
C LEU A 67 -0.92 12.23 4.08
N GLU A 68 -1.07 11.60 2.91
CA GLU A 68 -1.03 12.29 1.63
C GLU A 68 -1.93 11.57 0.63
N ALA A 69 -2.72 12.32 -0.11
CA ALA A 69 -3.51 11.81 -1.22
C ALA A 69 -3.46 12.86 -2.32
N SER A 70 -2.39 12.81 -3.11
CA SER A 70 -2.14 13.73 -4.21
C SER A 70 -2.57 13.04 -5.49
N GLU A 71 -3.66 13.50 -6.08
CA GLU A 71 -4.31 12.85 -7.22
C GLU A 71 -3.32 12.53 -8.34
N ASN A 72 -3.33 11.28 -8.80
CA ASN A 72 -2.46 10.77 -9.87
C ASN A 72 -0.97 10.78 -9.54
N GLN A 73 -0.58 11.09 -8.31
CA GLN A 73 0.83 11.23 -7.92
C GLN A 73 1.24 10.34 -6.75
N SER A 74 0.53 10.41 -5.62
CA SER A 74 0.95 9.66 -4.44
C SER A 74 -0.17 9.46 -3.43
N LEU A 75 -0.13 8.29 -2.80
CA LEU A 75 -1.02 7.93 -1.70
C LEU A 75 -0.16 7.37 -0.57
N GLU A 76 -0.32 7.93 0.63
CA GLU A 76 0.48 7.51 1.78
C GLU A 76 -0.38 7.46 3.03
N TRP A 77 -0.19 6.42 3.83
CA TRP A 77 -0.89 6.33 5.12
C TRP A 77 0.05 5.81 6.20
N LEU A 78 -0.31 6.10 7.44
CA LEU A 78 0.42 5.66 8.63
C LEU A 78 -0.48 4.77 9.47
N GLY A 79 -0.09 3.52 9.62
CA GLY A 79 -0.76 2.55 10.49
C GLY A 79 0.06 2.27 11.72
N ARG A 80 -0.60 1.86 12.81
CA ARG A 80 0.06 1.55 14.06
C ARG A 80 -0.53 0.29 14.67
N LEU A 81 0.35 -0.52 15.25
CA LEU A 81 -0.04 -1.66 16.04
C LEU A 81 0.10 -1.24 17.52
N GLY A 82 -1.04 -0.96 18.16
CA GLY A 82 -1.04 -0.46 19.52
C GLY A 82 -0.77 1.03 19.61
N THR A 83 0.03 1.44 20.60
CA THR A 83 0.39 2.84 20.79
C THR A 83 1.53 3.26 19.87
N PRO A 84 1.70 4.57 19.61
CA PRO A 84 2.82 5.06 18.80
C PRO A 84 4.17 4.59 19.35
N GLY A 85 5.06 4.19 18.44
CA GLY A 85 6.41 3.76 18.81
C GLY A 85 6.57 2.28 19.09
N ILE A 86 5.49 1.51 19.12
CA ILE A 86 5.56 0.05 19.30
C ILE A 86 5.86 -0.61 17.96
N PHE A 87 4.97 -0.43 16.98
CA PHE A 87 5.20 -0.92 15.62
C PHE A 87 4.37 -0.08 14.68
N ASP A 88 5.02 0.84 13.99
CA ASP A 88 4.39 1.78 13.06
C ASP A 88 4.77 1.42 11.64
N GLY A 89 3.82 1.57 10.71
CA GLY A 89 4.06 1.34 9.29
C GLY A 89 3.58 2.52 8.48
N GLN A 90 4.49 3.13 7.72
CA GLN A 90 4.19 4.22 6.83
C GLN A 90 4.27 3.71 5.40
N HIS A 91 3.10 3.51 4.79
CA HIS A 91 2.94 2.89 3.48
C HIS A 91 2.72 3.94 2.42
N ARG A 92 3.47 3.85 1.32
CA ARG A 92 3.42 4.85 0.26
C ARG A 92 3.33 4.21 -1.12
N PHE A 93 2.49 4.81 -1.97
CA PHE A 93 2.42 4.51 -3.40
C PHE A 93 2.79 5.78 -4.16
N GLU A 94 3.78 5.69 -5.05
CA GLU A 94 4.18 6.79 -5.92
C GLU A 94 3.90 6.42 -7.38
N LEU A 95 3.23 7.31 -8.08
CA LEU A 95 2.91 7.14 -9.49
C LEU A 95 3.71 8.15 -10.30
N ASN A 96 4.64 7.67 -11.12
CA ASN A 96 5.49 8.52 -11.94
C ASN A 96 5.15 8.31 -13.41
N PRO A 97 4.71 9.36 -14.13
CA PRO A 97 4.37 9.21 -15.53
C PRO A 97 5.60 8.90 -16.35
N LEU A 98 5.43 7.99 -17.33
CA LEU A 98 6.49 7.63 -18.26
C LEU A 98 6.21 8.21 -19.63
N PRO A 99 7.27 8.47 -20.43
CA PRO A 99 7.07 8.82 -21.83
C PRO A 99 6.27 7.74 -22.54
N GLY A 100 5.25 8.14 -23.30
CA GLY A 100 4.41 7.18 -24.01
C GLY A 100 3.13 6.77 -23.25
N GLY A 101 2.91 7.27 -22.05
CA GLY A 101 1.64 7.09 -21.33
C GLY A 101 1.60 6.01 -20.27
N GLY A 102 2.74 5.38 -19.97
CA GLY A 102 2.79 4.41 -18.88
C GLY A 102 3.03 5.05 -17.52
N THR A 103 3.06 4.21 -16.50
CA THR A 103 3.31 4.64 -15.12
C THR A 103 4.40 3.78 -14.50
N HIS A 104 5.36 4.42 -13.85
CA HIS A 104 6.31 3.73 -12.99
C HIS A 104 5.77 3.81 -11.57
N LEU A 105 5.34 2.69 -11.03
CA LEU A 105 4.78 2.60 -9.68
C LEU A 105 5.84 2.17 -8.70
N ILE A 106 5.97 2.92 -7.61
CA ILE A 106 6.84 2.57 -6.49
C ILE A 106 5.94 2.38 -5.27
N GLN A 107 5.95 1.17 -4.71
CA GLN A 107 5.29 0.87 -3.46
C GLN A 107 6.36 0.67 -2.40
N SER A 108 6.24 1.37 -1.28
CA SER A 108 7.24 1.28 -0.21
C SER A 108 6.59 1.39 1.15
N GLU A 109 7.27 0.89 2.16
CA GLU A 109 6.83 1.06 3.54
C GLU A 109 8.04 1.18 4.45
N ILE A 110 7.93 2.08 5.42
CA ILE A 110 8.92 2.25 6.47
C ILE A 110 8.28 1.73 7.76
N PHE A 111 8.86 0.66 8.29
CA PHE A 111 8.46 0.12 9.58
C PHE A 111 9.37 0.69 10.65
N SER A 112 8.79 1.13 11.77
CA SER A 112 9.56 1.70 12.88
C SER A 112 8.94 1.29 14.21
N GLY A 113 9.74 1.41 15.27
CA GLY A 113 9.29 1.12 16.63
C GLY A 113 10.01 -0.05 17.28
N LEU A 114 9.62 -0.33 18.52
CA LEU A 114 10.30 -1.32 19.37
C LEU A 114 10.22 -2.76 18.82
N LEU A 115 9.16 -3.09 18.09
CA LEU A 115 8.97 -4.45 17.58
C LEU A 115 9.61 -4.71 16.20
N VAL A 116 10.31 -3.73 15.61
CA VAL A 116 10.96 -3.91 14.31
C VAL A 116 11.88 -5.13 14.28
N PRO A 117 12.69 -5.42 15.31
CA PRO A 117 13.53 -6.62 15.29
C PRO A 117 12.73 -7.93 15.23
N LEU A 118 11.44 -7.91 15.58
CA LEU A 118 10.58 -9.08 15.55
C LEU A 118 9.80 -9.20 14.23
N MET A 119 10.05 -8.30 13.28
CA MET A 119 9.34 -8.27 12.00
C MET A 119 9.25 -9.64 11.30
N PRO A 120 10.33 -10.42 11.21
CA PRO A 120 10.24 -11.73 10.55
C PRO A 120 9.26 -12.70 11.20
N LYS A 121 8.91 -12.49 12.47
CA LYS A 121 7.94 -13.30 13.18
C LYS A 121 6.52 -12.74 13.08
N LEU A 122 6.39 -11.44 12.81
CA LEU A 122 5.11 -10.75 12.75
C LEU A 122 4.54 -10.72 11.33
N LEU A 123 5.40 -10.57 10.33
CA LEU A 123 5.01 -10.41 8.94
C LEU A 123 5.58 -11.53 8.09
N ASP A 124 4.72 -12.18 7.29
CA ASP A 124 5.15 -13.25 6.41
C ASP A 124 5.50 -12.66 5.05
N ASN A 125 6.81 -12.58 4.76
CA ASN A 125 7.38 -12.14 3.49
C ASN A 125 6.69 -10.89 2.89
N PRO A 126 6.79 -9.74 3.57
CA PRO A 126 6.11 -8.52 3.09
C PRO A 126 6.62 -8.02 1.75
N GLN A 127 7.89 -8.27 1.41
CA GLN A 127 8.45 -7.90 0.10
C GLN A 127 7.67 -8.59 -1.03
N GLU A 128 7.38 -9.87 -0.87
CA GLU A 128 6.63 -10.64 -1.85
C GLU A 128 5.18 -10.19 -1.93
N SER A 129 4.59 -9.85 -0.79
CA SER A 129 3.22 -9.34 -0.73
C SER A 129 3.09 -8.03 -1.52
N PHE A 130 4.06 -7.15 -1.39
CA PHE A 130 4.09 -5.87 -2.11
C PHE A 130 4.25 -6.11 -3.62
N ARG A 131 5.11 -7.06 -3.99
CA ARG A 131 5.33 -7.41 -5.39
C ARG A 131 4.03 -7.94 -6.03
N ARG A 132 3.32 -8.79 -5.32
CA ARG A 132 2.06 -9.35 -5.80
C ARG A 132 0.97 -8.28 -5.94
N LEU A 133 0.92 -7.34 -5.01
CA LEU A 133 -0.02 -6.23 -5.10
C LEU A 133 0.27 -5.40 -6.34
N ASN A 134 1.55 -5.07 -6.57
CA ASN A 134 1.97 -4.30 -7.74
C ASN A 134 1.57 -5.00 -9.04
N GLU A 135 1.80 -6.31 -9.12
CA GLU A 135 1.44 -7.09 -10.31
C GLU A 135 -0.06 -7.12 -10.55
N ALA A 136 -0.83 -7.29 -9.48
CA ALA A 136 -2.29 -7.32 -9.58
C ALA A 136 -2.84 -5.95 -9.98
N LEU A 137 -2.28 -4.88 -9.45
CA LEU A 137 -2.65 -3.52 -9.81
C LEU A 137 -2.34 -3.25 -11.28
N ALA A 138 -1.15 -3.65 -11.74
CA ALA A 138 -0.76 -3.49 -13.13
C ALA A 138 -1.72 -4.26 -14.05
N HIS A 139 -2.02 -5.50 -13.71
CA HIS A 139 -2.92 -6.33 -14.49
C HIS A 139 -4.31 -5.68 -14.59
N ARG A 140 -4.84 -5.21 -13.47
CA ARG A 140 -6.15 -4.54 -13.42
C ARG A 140 -6.16 -3.26 -14.26
N ALA A 141 -5.08 -2.48 -14.19
CA ALA A 141 -4.98 -1.20 -14.91
C ALA A 141 -4.83 -1.40 -16.41
N GLU A 142 -4.20 -2.50 -16.83
CA GLU A 142 -3.96 -2.80 -18.23
C GLU A 142 -5.16 -3.48 -18.91
N GLU A 143 -6.16 -3.88 -18.16
CA GLU A 143 -7.39 -4.42 -18.71
C GLU A 143 -8.22 -3.32 -19.36
N ASN A 144 -8.95 -3.68 -20.42
CA ASN A 144 -9.85 -2.75 -21.09
C ASN A 144 -11.22 -2.68 -20.41
#